data_6b693a7017b6600a80f23fe58af81cc4
#
_entry.id   6b693a7017b6600a80f23fe58af81cc4
#
_cell.length_a   1.000
_cell.length_b   1.000
_cell.length_c   1.000
_cell.angle_alpha   90.00
_cell.angle_beta   90.00
_cell.angle_gamma   90.00
#
_symmetry.space_group_name_H-M   'P 1'
#
loop_
_entity.id
_entity.type
_entity.pdbx_description
1 polymer ?
#
loop_
_entity_poly.entity_id
_entity_poly.type
_entity_poly.pdbx_seq_one_letter_code
_entity_poly.pdbx_strand_id
1 'polypeptide(L)'
;MRFLLTSSRLPFALEAIRKLGRSGHTVYASDTFRSAPGSHSKHVAEAFVTAAPAWDPAGFLDDLEAIVSSVAVDLVLPAFEEVFYIVRHRARIEAHARVFAPSFDTLDRLHDKLRFHELASELGLSTLPVLVARDRGELGHAIRQFDRFFARPAYTRGGVTLFTNAGPLAGMSALDEHTPTAANPWLVSPFAEGADVCSYSVAHGGRVTAHATYCHPLTLEHAGGIVFESVVSEETLAVAREIAAATRYDGQLSLDFLRTDRGLYVIECNPRPSAGLMVMPDAMFDAAIRDASPQATLVAPAGTRRKLSLALIRNALVHRREAAENLAALLRRDPDIYADPRDLIPLLWQLVAYSRVLRYRLRHRRVRRTDLMQGYFDDICWDGAAIV
;
A
#
# COMPACT_ATOMS: atom_id res chain seq x y z
N MET A 1 10.36 22.61 5.83
CA MET A 1 11.13 21.53 5.20
C MET A 1 10.71 21.38 3.74
N ARG A 2 11.59 20.81 2.92
CA ARG A 2 11.37 20.48 1.50
C ARG A 2 11.27 18.97 1.38
N PHE A 3 10.11 18.48 0.98
CA PHE A 3 9.81 17.06 0.83
C PHE A 3 9.76 16.67 -0.64
N LEU A 4 10.24 15.48 -0.99
CA LEU A 4 9.96 14.83 -2.26
C LEU A 4 9.12 13.59 -2.03
N LEU A 5 7.90 13.57 -2.59
CA LEU A 5 7.05 12.39 -2.61
C LEU A 5 7.19 11.70 -3.96
N THR A 6 7.52 10.42 -3.94
CA THR A 6 7.58 9.58 -5.13
C THR A 6 6.23 8.89 -5.39
N SER A 7 6.03 8.30 -6.56
CA SER A 7 4.80 7.59 -6.93
C SER A 7 3.51 8.40 -6.68
N SER A 8 3.51 9.67 -7.12
CA SER A 8 2.44 10.65 -6.84
C SER A 8 1.08 10.31 -7.46
N ARG A 9 1.00 9.25 -8.30
CA ARG A 9 -0.24 8.71 -8.84
C ARG A 9 -1.17 8.14 -7.78
N LEU A 10 -0.65 7.79 -6.62
CA LEU A 10 -1.39 7.06 -5.58
C LEU A 10 -2.26 7.99 -4.73
N PRO A 11 -3.45 7.56 -4.31
CA PRO A 11 -4.35 8.40 -3.54
C PRO A 11 -3.76 8.84 -2.18
N PHE A 12 -3.04 7.94 -1.50
CA PHE A 12 -2.37 8.29 -0.25
C PHE A 12 -1.13 9.16 -0.46
N ALA A 13 -0.44 9.09 -1.60
CA ALA A 13 0.62 10.05 -1.94
C ALA A 13 0.04 11.45 -2.16
N LEU A 14 -1.08 11.58 -2.87
CA LEU A 14 -1.80 12.86 -3.02
C LEU A 14 -2.22 13.43 -1.67
N GLU A 15 -2.74 12.62 -0.75
CA GLU A 15 -3.09 13.08 0.59
C GLU A 15 -1.86 13.49 1.42
N ALA A 16 -0.73 12.78 1.32
CA ALA A 16 0.52 13.20 1.95
C ALA A 16 1.00 14.55 1.42
N ILE A 17 0.97 14.77 0.09
CA ILE A 17 1.28 16.04 -0.55
C ILE A 17 0.43 17.16 0.03
N ARG A 18 -0.88 16.96 0.11
CA ARG A 18 -1.83 17.96 0.64
C ARG A 18 -1.59 18.25 2.11
N LYS A 19 -1.37 17.21 2.93
CA LYS A 19 -1.13 17.36 4.37
C LYS A 19 0.13 18.19 4.65
N LEU A 20 1.23 17.84 3.99
CA LEU A 20 2.49 18.57 4.14
C LEU A 20 2.39 20.00 3.58
N GLY A 21 1.75 20.19 2.43
CA GLY A 21 1.55 21.50 1.85
C GLY A 21 0.64 22.41 2.71
N ARG A 22 -0.42 21.86 3.31
CA ARG A 22 -1.28 22.59 4.27
C ARG A 22 -0.54 22.93 5.58
N SER A 23 0.44 22.12 5.94
CA SER A 23 1.33 22.39 7.09
C SER A 23 2.45 23.40 6.78
N GLY A 24 2.44 24.01 5.58
CA GLY A 24 3.38 25.06 5.19
C GLY A 24 4.74 24.58 4.70
N HIS A 25 4.85 23.32 4.30
CA HIS A 25 6.07 22.77 3.72
C HIS A 25 6.11 22.95 2.21
N THR A 26 7.32 23.00 1.65
CA THR A 26 7.54 22.92 0.20
C THR A 26 7.51 21.45 -0.19
N VAL A 27 6.61 21.09 -1.10
CA VAL A 27 6.43 19.71 -1.54
C VAL A 27 6.75 19.59 -3.03
N TYR A 28 7.65 18.68 -3.32
CA TYR A 28 7.95 18.23 -4.68
C TYR A 28 7.31 16.85 -4.90
N ALA A 29 6.97 16.53 -6.14
CA ALA A 29 6.39 15.25 -6.49
C ALA A 29 7.12 14.62 -7.65
N SER A 30 7.29 13.31 -7.66
CA SER A 30 7.78 12.57 -8.82
C SER A 30 6.91 11.37 -9.15
N ASP A 31 6.90 11.00 -10.44
CA ASP A 31 6.23 9.81 -10.94
C ASP A 31 6.85 9.42 -12.29
N THR A 32 6.57 8.23 -12.80
CA THR A 32 7.08 7.75 -14.09
C THR A 32 6.32 8.33 -15.29
N PHE A 33 5.29 9.14 -15.05
CA PHE A 33 4.51 9.79 -16.09
C PHE A 33 3.89 11.12 -15.66
N ARG A 34 3.74 12.03 -16.64
CA ARG A 34 3.28 13.40 -16.38
C ARG A 34 1.84 13.53 -15.86
N SER A 35 0.96 12.57 -16.16
CA SER A 35 -0.45 12.65 -15.78
C SER A 35 -0.74 12.06 -14.40
N ALA A 36 0.26 11.87 -13.55
CA ALA A 36 0.07 11.41 -12.18
C ALA A 36 -0.76 12.45 -11.39
N PRO A 37 -1.90 12.09 -10.80
CA PRO A 37 -2.81 13.06 -10.17
C PRO A 37 -2.14 13.93 -9.10
N GLY A 38 -1.32 13.33 -8.22
CA GLY A 38 -0.65 14.05 -7.14
C GLY A 38 0.33 15.11 -7.65
N SER A 39 0.97 14.89 -8.81
CA SER A 39 1.86 15.86 -9.45
C SER A 39 1.16 17.18 -9.83
N HIS A 40 -0.16 17.19 -9.88
CA HIS A 40 -0.95 18.36 -10.27
C HIS A 40 -1.72 18.98 -9.11
N SER A 41 -1.42 18.57 -7.88
CA SER A 41 -1.95 19.25 -6.70
C SER A 41 -1.40 20.68 -6.61
N LYS A 42 -2.25 21.64 -6.23
CA LYS A 42 -1.80 23.02 -5.95
C LYS A 42 -0.75 23.14 -4.85
N HIS A 43 -0.54 22.08 -4.08
CA HIS A 43 0.44 22.01 -3.00
C HIS A 43 1.82 21.54 -3.47
N VAL A 44 1.97 21.17 -4.76
CA VAL A 44 3.24 20.79 -5.38
C VAL A 44 3.94 22.04 -5.91
N ALA A 45 5.16 22.31 -5.45
CA ALA A 45 5.98 23.41 -5.94
C ALA A 45 6.50 23.11 -7.35
N GLU A 46 6.95 21.86 -7.57
CA GLU A 46 7.40 21.38 -8.88
C GLU A 46 7.22 19.86 -8.95
N ALA A 47 6.90 19.36 -10.14
CA ALA A 47 6.69 17.94 -10.40
C ALA A 47 7.66 17.41 -11.46
N PHE A 48 8.22 16.24 -11.22
CA PHE A 48 9.23 15.59 -12.04
C PHE A 48 8.75 14.28 -12.62
N VAL A 49 9.29 13.90 -13.77
CA VAL A 49 9.07 12.58 -14.37
C VAL A 49 10.39 11.83 -14.31
N THR A 50 10.34 10.62 -13.78
CA THR A 50 11.50 9.73 -13.67
C THR A 50 11.37 8.53 -14.60
N ALA A 51 12.46 7.86 -14.87
CA ALA A 51 12.43 6.51 -15.42
C ALA A 51 11.62 5.57 -14.50
N ALA A 52 11.17 4.45 -15.04
CA ALA A 52 10.38 3.46 -14.29
C ALA A 52 11.30 2.51 -13.51
N PRO A 53 11.26 2.48 -12.17
CA PRO A 53 12.20 1.71 -11.36
C PRO A 53 12.19 0.20 -11.67
N ALA A 54 11.04 -0.37 -12.02
CA ALA A 54 10.96 -1.80 -12.35
C ALA A 54 11.56 -2.14 -13.72
N TRP A 55 11.71 -1.16 -14.63
CA TRP A 55 12.18 -1.41 -16.00
C TRP A 55 13.55 -0.79 -16.29
N ASP A 56 13.86 0.29 -15.61
CA ASP A 56 15.14 1.02 -15.73
C ASP A 56 15.55 1.56 -14.34
N PRO A 57 16.03 0.66 -13.45
CA PRO A 57 16.44 1.05 -12.11
C PRO A 57 17.55 2.10 -12.09
N ALA A 58 18.52 1.99 -13.00
CA ALA A 58 19.66 2.90 -13.07
C ALA A 58 19.20 4.32 -13.48
N GLY A 59 18.41 4.43 -14.56
CA GLY A 59 17.84 5.71 -14.99
C GLY A 59 16.93 6.33 -13.92
N PHE A 60 16.15 5.51 -13.18
CA PHE A 60 15.33 5.99 -12.05
C PHE A 60 16.19 6.62 -10.95
N LEU A 61 17.31 5.98 -10.59
CA LEU A 61 18.20 6.49 -9.56
C LEU A 61 18.96 7.74 -10.02
N ASP A 62 19.38 7.80 -11.28
CA ASP A 62 20.01 8.98 -11.87
C ASP A 62 19.05 10.18 -11.86
N ASP A 63 17.80 9.99 -12.28
CA ASP A 63 16.77 11.01 -12.24
C ASP A 63 16.48 11.47 -10.80
N LEU A 64 16.36 10.54 -9.85
CA LEU A 64 16.05 10.85 -8.46
C LEU A 64 17.19 11.64 -7.80
N GLU A 65 18.45 11.26 -8.03
CA GLU A 65 19.63 11.97 -7.56
C GLU A 65 19.71 13.40 -8.13
N ALA A 66 19.46 13.55 -9.42
CA ALA A 66 19.39 14.86 -10.08
C ALA A 66 18.29 15.74 -9.46
N ILE A 67 17.11 15.19 -9.19
CA ILE A 67 16.00 15.91 -8.56
C ILE A 67 16.40 16.36 -7.14
N VAL A 68 16.85 15.46 -6.26
CA VAL A 68 17.11 15.80 -4.86
C VAL A 68 18.25 16.82 -4.72
N SER A 69 19.23 16.81 -5.63
CA SER A 69 20.30 17.79 -5.66
C SER A 69 19.85 19.14 -6.20
N SER A 70 19.00 19.16 -7.25
CA SER A 70 18.61 20.42 -7.93
C SER A 70 17.71 21.32 -7.08
N VAL A 71 16.79 20.75 -6.29
CA VAL A 71 15.83 21.50 -5.46
C VAL A 71 16.12 21.42 -3.97
N ALA A 72 17.28 20.86 -3.62
CA ALA A 72 17.77 20.75 -2.23
C ALA A 72 16.70 20.15 -1.28
N VAL A 73 16.22 18.94 -1.59
CA VAL A 73 15.27 18.20 -0.77
C VAL A 73 15.85 17.90 0.62
N ASP A 74 15.04 18.06 1.65
CA ASP A 74 15.44 17.69 3.02
C ASP A 74 15.12 16.20 3.30
N LEU A 75 13.95 15.72 2.79
CA LEU A 75 13.45 14.37 3.06
C LEU A 75 12.71 13.79 1.85
N VAL A 76 13.14 12.62 1.42
CA VAL A 76 12.44 11.78 0.44
C VAL A 76 11.46 10.88 1.16
N LEU A 77 10.19 10.92 0.77
CA LEU A 77 9.09 10.08 1.27
C LEU A 77 8.64 9.12 0.16
N PRO A 78 9.18 7.90 0.12
CA PRO A 78 8.69 6.89 -0.80
C PRO A 78 7.23 6.54 -0.50
N ALA A 79 6.40 6.47 -1.54
CA ALA A 79 4.97 6.23 -1.36
C ALA A 79 4.54 4.81 -1.75
N PHE A 80 5.39 4.01 -2.43
CA PHE A 80 5.06 2.65 -2.84
C PHE A 80 6.28 1.73 -2.87
N GLU A 81 6.28 0.73 -3.75
CA GLU A 81 7.35 -0.28 -3.83
C GLU A 81 8.61 0.22 -4.54
N GLU A 82 8.61 1.44 -5.12
CA GLU A 82 9.84 2.10 -5.56
C GLU A 82 10.83 2.29 -4.39
N VAL A 83 10.34 2.23 -3.15
CA VAL A 83 11.19 2.28 -1.95
C VAL A 83 12.28 1.22 -1.96
N PHE A 84 12.04 0.02 -2.51
CA PHE A 84 13.05 -1.05 -2.59
C PHE A 84 14.24 -0.63 -3.45
N TYR A 85 13.98 -0.01 -4.60
CA TYR A 85 15.02 0.50 -5.49
C TYR A 85 15.81 1.66 -4.86
N ILE A 86 15.11 2.58 -4.19
CA ILE A 86 15.72 3.72 -3.50
C ILE A 86 16.66 3.24 -2.39
N VAL A 87 16.18 2.36 -1.50
CA VAL A 87 16.98 1.93 -0.34
C VAL A 87 18.10 0.97 -0.71
N ARG A 88 17.99 0.22 -1.83
CA ARG A 88 19.09 -0.61 -2.34
C ARG A 88 20.33 0.22 -2.67
N HIS A 89 20.10 1.46 -3.12
CA HIS A 89 21.13 2.43 -3.50
C HIS A 89 21.08 3.68 -2.63
N ARG A 90 20.67 3.54 -1.38
CA ARG A 90 20.42 4.63 -0.41
C ARG A 90 21.54 5.66 -0.35
N ALA A 91 22.80 5.22 -0.35
CA ALA A 91 23.97 6.10 -0.20
C ALA A 91 24.04 7.18 -1.29
N ARG A 92 23.56 6.91 -2.52
CA ARG A 92 23.51 7.89 -3.61
C ARG A 92 22.56 9.04 -3.26
N ILE A 93 21.35 8.70 -2.79
CA ILE A 93 20.32 9.67 -2.48
C ILE A 93 20.65 10.42 -1.17
N GLU A 94 21.17 9.71 -0.17
CA GLU A 94 21.51 10.30 1.13
C GLU A 94 22.77 11.18 1.10
N ALA A 95 23.51 11.23 0.00
CA ALA A 95 24.48 12.27 -0.26
C ALA A 95 23.84 13.69 -0.37
N HIS A 96 22.53 13.75 -0.66
CA HIS A 96 21.81 15.01 -0.92
C HIS A 96 20.57 15.21 -0.04
N ALA A 97 19.83 14.14 0.28
CA ALA A 97 18.57 14.21 1.01
C ALA A 97 18.35 12.94 1.84
N ARG A 98 17.87 13.06 3.08
CA ARG A 98 17.53 11.89 3.90
C ARG A 98 16.39 11.08 3.23
N VAL A 99 16.46 9.74 3.30
CA VAL A 99 15.40 8.82 2.83
C VAL A 99 14.64 8.29 4.05
N PHE A 100 13.32 8.50 4.09
CA PHE A 100 12.49 8.03 5.20
C PHE A 100 11.96 6.61 4.92
N ALA A 101 12.82 5.66 5.13
CA ALA A 101 12.53 4.23 4.98
C ALA A 101 13.55 3.41 5.78
N PRO A 102 13.25 2.17 6.20
CA PRO A 102 14.21 1.30 6.88
C PRO A 102 15.27 0.75 5.90
N SER A 103 16.14 -0.16 6.35
CA SER A 103 17.10 -0.83 5.48
C SER A 103 16.41 -1.75 4.46
N PHE A 104 17.11 -2.08 3.38
CA PHE A 104 16.61 -3.03 2.38
C PHE A 104 16.25 -4.39 2.99
N ASP A 105 17.10 -4.92 3.87
CA ASP A 105 16.87 -6.22 4.51
C ASP A 105 15.62 -6.21 5.40
N THR A 106 15.35 -5.08 6.08
CA THR A 106 14.13 -4.89 6.86
C THR A 106 12.89 -4.81 5.96
N LEU A 107 12.97 -4.05 4.86
CA LEU A 107 11.88 -3.97 3.89
C LEU A 107 11.56 -5.34 3.30
N ASP A 108 12.57 -6.07 2.83
CA ASP A 108 12.42 -7.38 2.23
C ASP A 108 11.85 -8.40 3.22
N ARG A 109 12.37 -8.44 4.46
CA ARG A 109 11.85 -9.33 5.51
C ARG A 109 10.38 -9.08 5.81
N LEU A 110 9.95 -7.83 5.78
CA LEU A 110 8.56 -7.46 6.09
C LEU A 110 7.62 -7.62 4.88
N HIS A 111 8.11 -7.43 3.66
CA HIS A 111 7.31 -7.52 2.45
C HIS A 111 7.08 -8.96 1.98
N ASP A 112 8.09 -9.83 2.10
CA ASP A 112 7.95 -11.26 1.87
C ASP A 112 7.01 -11.88 2.91
N LYS A 113 5.85 -12.38 2.47
CA LYS A 113 4.80 -12.88 3.37
C LYS A 113 5.23 -14.10 4.19
N LEU A 114 6.17 -14.92 3.68
CA LEU A 114 6.71 -16.05 4.43
C LEU A 114 7.63 -15.54 5.54
N ARG A 115 8.60 -14.69 5.22
CA ARG A 115 9.53 -14.13 6.20
C ARG A 115 8.83 -13.26 7.24
N PHE A 116 7.77 -12.53 6.81
CA PHE A 116 6.92 -11.79 7.74
C PHE A 116 6.15 -12.70 8.67
N HIS A 117 5.58 -13.81 8.16
CA HIS A 117 4.88 -14.80 8.99
C HIS A 117 5.83 -15.44 10.01
N GLU A 118 7.05 -15.77 9.61
CA GLU A 118 8.10 -16.28 10.50
C GLU A 118 8.42 -15.26 11.61
N LEU A 119 8.66 -13.98 11.26
CA LEU A 119 8.89 -12.91 12.22
C LEU A 119 7.71 -12.74 13.18
N ALA A 120 6.48 -12.69 12.67
CA ALA A 120 5.29 -12.53 13.49
C ALA A 120 5.14 -13.69 14.49
N SER A 121 5.45 -14.92 14.05
CA SER A 121 5.44 -16.11 14.91
C SER A 121 6.55 -16.06 15.97
N GLU A 122 7.79 -15.64 15.60
CA GLU A 122 8.90 -15.43 16.54
C GLU A 122 8.55 -14.41 17.64
N LEU A 123 7.77 -13.38 17.30
CA LEU A 123 7.28 -12.36 18.24
C LEU A 123 6.06 -12.81 19.05
N GLY A 124 5.55 -14.01 18.83
CA GLY A 124 4.35 -14.51 19.52
C GLY A 124 3.05 -13.82 19.10
N LEU A 125 3.04 -13.14 17.94
CA LEU A 125 1.84 -12.51 17.40
C LEU A 125 0.88 -13.57 16.85
N SER A 126 -0.43 -13.29 16.93
CA SER A 126 -1.44 -14.19 16.39
C SER A 126 -1.39 -14.21 14.85
N THR A 127 -1.03 -15.37 14.29
CA THR A 127 -1.01 -15.65 12.86
C THR A 127 -1.86 -16.87 12.55
N LEU A 128 -2.37 -16.97 11.31
CA LEU A 128 -2.97 -18.22 10.84
C LEU A 128 -1.88 -19.26 10.60
N PRO A 129 -2.12 -20.56 10.82
CA PRO A 129 -1.16 -21.59 10.47
C PRO A 129 -0.91 -21.59 8.95
N VAL A 130 0.35 -21.83 8.55
CA VAL A 130 0.76 -21.77 7.15
C VAL A 130 1.54 -23.05 6.79
N LEU A 131 1.19 -23.64 5.64
CA LEU A 131 2.01 -24.63 4.93
C LEU A 131 2.67 -23.94 3.73
N VAL A 132 3.94 -24.23 3.51
CA VAL A 132 4.73 -23.64 2.42
C VAL A 132 4.83 -24.62 1.27
N ALA A 133 4.57 -24.13 0.05
CA ALA A 133 4.68 -24.91 -1.19
C ALA A 133 5.66 -24.24 -2.16
N ARG A 134 6.69 -24.96 -2.60
CA ARG A 134 7.75 -24.48 -3.48
C ARG A 134 7.62 -24.99 -4.91
N ASP A 135 6.68 -25.91 -5.12
CA ASP A 135 6.30 -26.41 -6.44
C ASP A 135 4.80 -26.76 -6.47
N ARG A 136 4.30 -27.14 -7.65
CA ARG A 136 2.89 -27.47 -7.85
C ARG A 136 2.45 -28.74 -7.10
N GLY A 137 3.36 -29.71 -6.93
CA GLY A 137 3.10 -30.94 -6.19
C GLY A 137 2.90 -30.64 -4.70
N GLU A 138 3.79 -29.85 -4.12
CA GLU A 138 3.70 -29.37 -2.73
C GLU A 138 2.43 -28.53 -2.54
N LEU A 139 2.10 -27.62 -3.49
CA LEU A 139 0.85 -26.84 -3.44
C LEU A 139 -0.38 -27.76 -3.44
N GLY A 140 -0.41 -28.73 -4.35
CA GLY A 140 -1.49 -29.71 -4.40
C GLY A 140 -1.58 -30.57 -3.13
N HIS A 141 -0.47 -30.86 -2.46
CA HIS A 141 -0.47 -31.54 -1.17
C HIS A 141 -0.99 -30.63 -0.05
N ALA A 142 -0.48 -29.40 0.04
CA ALA A 142 -0.81 -28.47 1.11
C ALA A 142 -2.30 -28.07 1.12
N ILE A 143 -2.92 -27.82 -0.04
CA ILE A 143 -4.36 -27.47 -0.11
C ILE A 143 -5.25 -28.63 0.36
N ARG A 144 -4.83 -29.88 0.22
CA ARG A 144 -5.61 -31.06 0.71
C ARG A 144 -5.56 -31.23 2.23
N GLN A 145 -4.71 -30.48 2.92
CA GLN A 145 -4.66 -30.52 4.40
C GLN A 145 -5.79 -29.69 5.04
N PHE A 146 -6.52 -28.89 4.25
CA PHE A 146 -7.61 -28.05 4.73
C PHE A 146 -8.88 -28.29 3.90
N ASP A 147 -10.02 -28.47 4.55
CA ASP A 147 -11.32 -28.56 3.88
C ASP A 147 -11.66 -27.25 3.14
N ARG A 148 -11.30 -26.11 3.77
CA ARG A 148 -11.39 -24.77 3.20
C ARG A 148 -10.02 -24.10 3.30
N PHE A 149 -9.47 -23.66 2.18
CA PHE A 149 -8.11 -23.10 2.16
C PHE A 149 -8.06 -21.73 1.46
N PHE A 150 -7.01 -20.99 1.78
CA PHE A 150 -6.57 -19.78 1.10
C PHE A 150 -5.07 -19.90 0.80
N ALA A 151 -4.68 -19.72 -0.45
CA ALA A 151 -3.29 -19.85 -0.88
C ALA A 151 -2.86 -18.65 -1.71
N ARG A 152 -1.63 -18.17 -1.49
CA ARG A 152 -1.05 -17.02 -2.21
C ARG A 152 0.48 -17.09 -2.25
N PRO A 153 1.14 -16.46 -3.27
CA PRO A 153 2.60 -16.36 -3.30
C PRO A 153 3.16 -15.47 -2.18
N ALA A 154 4.41 -15.69 -1.81
CA ALA A 154 5.14 -14.85 -0.86
C ALA A 154 5.25 -13.40 -1.36
N TYR A 155 5.62 -13.22 -2.62
CA TYR A 155 5.60 -11.91 -3.29
C TYR A 155 4.35 -11.80 -4.16
N THR A 156 3.34 -11.12 -3.67
CA THR A 156 2.11 -10.74 -4.40
C THR A 156 1.47 -9.52 -3.76
N ARG A 157 0.59 -8.84 -4.47
CA ARG A 157 -0.08 -7.62 -4.04
C ARG A 157 -1.54 -7.60 -4.48
N GLY A 158 -2.37 -6.83 -3.73
CA GLY A 158 -3.73 -6.50 -4.14
C GLY A 158 -4.65 -7.68 -4.43
N GLY A 159 -4.37 -8.88 -3.90
CA GLY A 159 -5.19 -10.06 -4.15
C GLY A 159 -5.21 -10.56 -5.60
N VAL A 160 -4.27 -10.11 -6.45
CA VAL A 160 -4.25 -10.43 -7.89
C VAL A 160 -3.96 -11.90 -8.15
N THR A 161 -3.01 -12.46 -7.39
CA THR A 161 -2.63 -13.87 -7.49
C THR A 161 -2.99 -14.59 -6.20
N LEU A 162 -4.04 -15.38 -6.26
CA LEU A 162 -4.48 -16.22 -5.14
C LEU A 162 -5.22 -17.46 -5.64
N PHE A 163 -5.29 -18.48 -4.80
CA PHE A 163 -6.05 -19.69 -5.06
C PHE A 163 -6.81 -20.10 -3.79
N THR A 164 -8.13 -20.24 -3.91
CA THR A 164 -8.99 -20.60 -2.78
C THR A 164 -10.20 -21.40 -3.24
N ASN A 165 -10.69 -22.27 -2.38
CA ASN A 165 -11.96 -23.01 -2.58
C ASN A 165 -13.10 -22.43 -1.72
N ALA A 166 -12.88 -21.32 -1.04
CA ALA A 166 -13.85 -20.74 -0.11
C ALA A 166 -13.97 -19.21 -0.27
N GLY A 167 -15.09 -18.66 0.18
CA GLY A 167 -15.34 -17.21 0.12
C GLY A 167 -15.71 -16.71 -1.29
N PRO A 168 -15.79 -15.37 -1.45
CA PRO A 168 -16.24 -14.74 -2.71
C PRO A 168 -15.34 -15.00 -3.91
N LEU A 169 -14.06 -15.34 -3.67
CA LEU A 169 -13.05 -15.57 -4.70
C LEU A 169 -12.89 -17.07 -5.05
N ALA A 170 -13.73 -17.94 -4.49
CA ALA A 170 -13.68 -19.37 -4.78
C ALA A 170 -13.92 -19.65 -6.26
N GLY A 171 -13.09 -20.54 -6.83
CA GLY A 171 -13.25 -20.98 -8.23
C GLY A 171 -12.81 -19.94 -9.28
N MET A 172 -12.18 -18.82 -8.88
CA MET A 172 -11.66 -17.84 -9.85
C MET A 172 -10.42 -18.32 -10.60
N SER A 173 -9.71 -19.32 -10.07
CA SER A 173 -8.55 -19.94 -10.71
C SER A 173 -8.49 -21.43 -10.38
N ALA A 174 -7.70 -22.19 -11.14
CA ALA A 174 -7.47 -23.61 -10.95
C ALA A 174 -6.00 -23.87 -10.58
N LEU A 175 -5.73 -25.04 -9.97
CA LEU A 175 -4.39 -25.41 -9.49
C LEU A 175 -3.33 -25.41 -10.60
N ASP A 176 -3.69 -25.78 -11.81
CA ASP A 176 -2.80 -25.85 -12.97
C ASP A 176 -2.39 -24.48 -13.52
N GLU A 177 -3.11 -23.41 -13.14
CA GLU A 177 -2.78 -22.04 -13.48
C GLU A 177 -1.65 -21.48 -12.58
N HIS A 178 -1.28 -22.19 -11.50
CA HIS A 178 -0.32 -21.72 -10.51
C HIS A 178 0.99 -22.49 -10.55
N THR A 179 2.09 -21.76 -10.48
CA THR A 179 3.44 -22.33 -10.53
C THR A 179 4.30 -21.76 -9.39
N PRO A 180 4.18 -22.32 -8.16
CA PRO A 180 5.10 -21.97 -7.08
C PRO A 180 6.54 -22.28 -7.47
N THR A 181 7.47 -21.49 -6.94
CA THR A 181 8.91 -21.70 -7.11
C THR A 181 9.62 -21.57 -5.76
N ALA A 182 10.85 -22.04 -5.66
CA ALA A 182 11.65 -21.84 -4.44
C ALA A 182 11.92 -20.34 -4.17
N ALA A 183 12.03 -19.51 -5.23
CA ALA A 183 12.24 -18.07 -5.10
C ALA A 183 10.96 -17.29 -4.73
N ASN A 184 9.78 -17.80 -5.12
CA ASN A 184 8.48 -17.24 -4.73
C ASN A 184 7.54 -18.38 -4.32
N PRO A 185 7.73 -18.93 -3.10
CA PRO A 185 6.90 -20.02 -2.59
C PRO A 185 5.46 -19.53 -2.33
N TRP A 186 4.55 -20.48 -2.26
CA TRP A 186 3.16 -20.22 -1.90
C TRP A 186 2.91 -20.57 -0.44
N LEU A 187 2.16 -19.70 0.23
CA LEU A 187 1.66 -19.92 1.57
C LEU A 187 0.21 -20.40 1.48
N VAL A 188 -0.05 -21.54 2.09
CA VAL A 188 -1.39 -22.15 2.17
C VAL A 188 -1.83 -22.13 3.63
N SER A 189 -2.99 -21.53 3.91
CA SER A 189 -3.60 -21.46 5.24
C SER A 189 -5.02 -21.99 5.21
N PRO A 190 -5.62 -22.36 6.37
CA PRO A 190 -7.06 -22.56 6.43
C PRO A 190 -7.76 -21.24 6.04
N PHE A 191 -8.88 -21.36 5.34
CA PHE A 191 -9.72 -20.19 5.06
C PHE A 191 -10.39 -19.74 6.36
N ALA A 192 -10.11 -18.53 6.80
CA ALA A 192 -10.73 -17.94 7.98
C ALA A 192 -11.76 -16.89 7.57
N GLU A 193 -12.95 -16.95 8.16
CA GLU A 193 -13.98 -15.92 8.00
C GLU A 193 -13.73 -14.79 8.99
N GLY A 194 -13.82 -13.56 8.50
CA GLY A 194 -13.59 -12.40 9.35
C GLY A 194 -13.75 -11.08 8.61
N ALA A 195 -13.57 -9.99 9.35
CA ALA A 195 -13.55 -8.65 8.79
C ALA A 195 -12.10 -8.18 8.60
N ASP A 196 -11.84 -7.57 7.45
CA ASP A 196 -10.56 -6.92 7.17
C ASP A 196 -10.41 -5.67 8.05
N VAL A 197 -9.29 -5.60 8.75
CA VAL A 197 -8.86 -4.43 9.51
C VAL A 197 -7.44 -4.11 9.08
N CYS A 198 -7.16 -2.84 8.84
CA CYS A 198 -5.84 -2.41 8.41
C CYS A 198 -5.30 -1.35 9.36
N SER A 199 -3.99 -1.22 9.42
CA SER A 199 -3.35 -0.11 10.13
C SER A 199 -2.28 0.56 9.28
N TYR A 200 -2.02 1.81 9.65
CA TYR A 200 -0.92 2.60 9.14
C TYR A 200 -0.21 3.28 10.32
N SER A 201 1.09 3.20 10.34
CA SER A 201 1.93 3.79 11.39
C SER A 201 3.10 4.54 10.79
N VAL A 202 3.55 5.54 11.52
CA VAL A 202 4.85 6.19 11.31
C VAL A 202 5.74 5.80 12.48
N ALA A 203 6.97 5.38 12.19
CA ALA A 203 7.92 4.97 13.22
C ALA A 203 9.30 5.59 12.98
N HIS A 204 10.00 5.88 14.06
CA HIS A 204 11.39 6.35 14.07
C HIS A 204 12.21 5.50 15.03
N GLY A 205 13.25 4.84 14.49
CA GLY A 205 14.17 4.02 15.26
C GLY A 205 13.50 2.92 16.09
N GLY A 206 12.39 2.35 15.60
CA GLY A 206 11.61 1.31 16.29
C GLY A 206 10.49 1.84 17.19
N ARG A 207 10.32 3.15 17.34
CA ARG A 207 9.24 3.77 18.13
C ARG A 207 8.11 4.24 17.21
N VAL A 208 6.92 3.71 17.37
CA VAL A 208 5.71 4.19 16.67
C VAL A 208 5.32 5.57 17.21
N THR A 209 5.36 6.58 16.36
CA THR A 209 5.06 7.99 16.70
C THR A 209 3.62 8.36 16.37
N ALA A 210 3.05 7.75 15.33
CA ALA A 210 1.64 7.91 14.99
C ALA A 210 1.06 6.60 14.46
N HIS A 211 -0.24 6.39 14.72
CA HIS A 211 -0.96 5.18 14.34
C HIS A 211 -2.41 5.49 13.94
N ALA A 212 -2.87 4.86 12.89
CA ALA A 212 -4.26 4.87 12.46
C ALA A 212 -4.70 3.46 12.14
N THR A 213 -5.79 3.00 12.76
CA THR A 213 -6.50 1.78 12.37
C THR A 213 -7.71 2.16 11.53
N TYR A 214 -8.00 1.38 10.51
CA TYR A 214 -9.13 1.63 9.62
C TYR A 214 -9.72 0.34 9.06
N CYS A 215 -10.95 0.43 8.59
CA CYS A 215 -11.65 -0.63 7.87
C CYS A 215 -12.14 -0.14 6.52
N HIS A 216 -12.63 -1.07 5.71
CA HIS A 216 -13.18 -0.83 4.39
C HIS A 216 -14.69 -1.11 4.39
N PRO A 217 -15.57 -0.13 4.72
CA PRO A 217 -17.02 -0.33 4.66
C PRO A 217 -17.50 -0.77 3.29
N LEU A 218 -16.81 -0.34 2.22
CA LEU A 218 -17.06 -0.80 0.86
C LEU A 218 -15.74 -1.09 0.15
N THR A 219 -15.74 -2.18 -0.63
CA THR A 219 -14.59 -2.64 -1.41
C THR A 219 -14.91 -2.72 -2.89
N LEU A 220 -13.89 -2.73 -3.73
CA LEU A 220 -13.98 -2.95 -5.17
C LEU A 220 -13.64 -4.42 -5.45
N GLU A 221 -14.59 -5.17 -6.01
CA GLU A 221 -14.37 -6.56 -6.46
C GLU A 221 -13.72 -7.45 -5.37
N HIS A 222 -14.08 -7.22 -4.09
CA HIS A 222 -13.56 -7.92 -2.91
C HIS A 222 -12.03 -7.78 -2.68
N ALA A 223 -11.40 -6.77 -3.28
CA ALA A 223 -9.95 -6.57 -3.19
C ALA A 223 -9.59 -5.23 -2.50
N GLY A 224 -9.75 -4.11 -3.18
CA GLY A 224 -9.35 -2.80 -2.67
C GLY A 224 -10.47 -2.01 -2.00
N GLY A 225 -10.19 -1.31 -0.90
CA GLY A 225 -11.15 -0.40 -0.28
C GLY A 225 -11.50 0.78 -1.21
N ILE A 226 -12.78 1.19 -1.23
CA ILE A 226 -13.27 2.39 -1.92
C ILE A 226 -13.93 3.38 -0.98
N VAL A 227 -14.26 2.93 0.22
CA VAL A 227 -14.58 3.76 1.39
C VAL A 227 -13.68 3.31 2.53
N PHE A 228 -13.11 4.27 3.24
CA PHE A 228 -12.21 4.06 4.36
C PHE A 228 -12.78 4.74 5.59
N GLU A 229 -12.75 4.06 6.72
CA GLU A 229 -13.24 4.60 7.99
C GLU A 229 -12.25 4.30 9.11
N SER A 230 -11.79 5.33 9.83
CA SER A 230 -10.92 5.13 10.98
C SER A 230 -11.69 4.56 12.17
N VAL A 231 -11.04 3.62 12.84
CA VAL A 231 -11.47 3.04 14.10
C VAL A 231 -10.32 3.10 15.10
N VAL A 232 -10.59 2.95 16.39
CA VAL A 232 -9.54 2.83 17.41
C VAL A 232 -9.37 1.36 17.77
N SER A 233 -8.14 0.87 17.77
CA SER A 233 -7.79 -0.49 18.17
C SER A 233 -6.42 -0.51 18.85
N GLU A 234 -6.41 -0.79 20.14
CA GLU A 234 -5.17 -0.99 20.90
C GLU A 234 -4.41 -2.25 20.45
N GLU A 235 -5.13 -3.27 19.96
CA GLU A 235 -4.53 -4.52 19.50
C GLU A 235 -3.67 -4.28 18.25
N THR A 236 -4.18 -3.53 17.25
CA THR A 236 -3.39 -3.22 16.04
C THR A 236 -2.19 -2.32 16.36
N LEU A 237 -2.34 -1.40 17.30
CA LEU A 237 -1.26 -0.55 17.78
C LEU A 237 -0.18 -1.38 18.52
N ALA A 238 -0.58 -2.33 19.36
CA ALA A 238 0.34 -3.22 20.05
C ALA A 238 1.18 -4.03 19.05
N VAL A 239 0.54 -4.65 18.04
CA VAL A 239 1.25 -5.38 16.98
C VAL A 239 2.21 -4.46 16.20
N ALA A 240 1.76 -3.25 15.84
CA ALA A 240 2.63 -2.30 15.14
C ALA A 240 3.85 -1.90 15.97
N ARG A 241 3.71 -1.73 17.29
CA ARG A 241 4.81 -1.43 18.21
C ARG A 241 5.81 -2.59 18.30
N GLU A 242 5.33 -3.83 18.45
CA GLU A 242 6.18 -5.02 18.51
C GLU A 242 7.03 -5.18 17.24
N ILE A 243 6.41 -5.08 16.06
CA ILE A 243 7.11 -5.19 14.78
C ILE A 243 8.11 -4.04 14.61
N ALA A 244 7.69 -2.79 14.89
CA ALA A 244 8.55 -1.63 14.76
C ALA A 244 9.77 -1.74 15.70
N ALA A 245 9.57 -2.13 16.94
CA ALA A 245 10.64 -2.30 17.93
C ALA A 245 11.62 -3.42 17.53
N ALA A 246 11.09 -4.60 17.16
CA ALA A 246 11.89 -5.76 16.78
C ALA A 246 12.77 -5.50 15.56
N THR A 247 12.29 -4.68 14.61
CA THR A 247 13.02 -4.35 13.37
C THR A 247 13.75 -3.01 13.43
N ARG A 248 13.68 -2.27 14.55
CA ARG A 248 14.13 -0.87 14.65
C ARG A 248 13.66 -0.02 13.48
N TYR A 249 12.38 -0.17 13.15
CA TYR A 249 11.79 0.41 11.96
C TYR A 249 11.89 1.94 11.93
N ASP A 250 12.33 2.48 10.80
CA ASP A 250 12.34 3.92 10.52
C ASP A 250 11.60 4.17 9.21
N GLY A 251 10.40 4.77 9.25
CA GLY A 251 9.60 4.97 8.06
C GLY A 251 8.10 4.79 8.27
N GLN A 252 7.42 4.49 7.18
CA GLN A 252 5.97 4.30 7.11
C GLN A 252 5.64 2.81 7.02
N LEU A 253 4.81 2.31 7.91
CA LEU A 253 4.50 0.89 8.10
C LEU A 253 2.99 0.66 8.03
N SER A 254 2.55 -0.26 7.19
CA SER A 254 1.15 -0.69 7.13
C SER A 254 1.03 -2.18 7.40
N LEU A 255 0.01 -2.56 8.17
CA LEU A 255 -0.28 -3.95 8.49
C LEU A 255 -1.74 -4.26 8.15
N ASP A 256 -1.95 -5.44 7.58
CA ASP A 256 -3.28 -5.96 7.29
C ASP A 256 -3.60 -7.10 8.26
N PHE A 257 -4.82 -7.09 8.77
CA PHE A 257 -5.31 -8.01 9.79
C PHE A 257 -6.64 -8.63 9.37
N LEU A 258 -6.94 -9.79 9.92
CA LEU A 258 -8.24 -10.42 9.86
C LEU A 258 -8.82 -10.50 11.28
N ARG A 259 -9.96 -9.85 11.52
CA ARG A 259 -10.73 -9.92 12.76
C ARG A 259 -11.72 -11.06 12.65
N THR A 260 -11.52 -12.12 13.41
CA THR A 260 -12.42 -13.27 13.50
C THR A 260 -13.12 -13.30 14.86
N ASP A 261 -13.99 -14.29 15.06
CA ASP A 261 -14.58 -14.63 16.37
C ASP A 261 -13.53 -15.10 17.40
N ARG A 262 -12.36 -15.57 16.93
CA ARG A 262 -11.26 -16.07 17.77
C ARG A 262 -10.20 -15.01 18.09
N GLY A 263 -10.28 -13.82 17.50
CA GLY A 263 -9.33 -12.73 17.74
C GLY A 263 -8.84 -12.05 16.48
N LEU A 264 -7.80 -11.23 16.63
CA LEU A 264 -7.15 -10.49 15.56
C LEU A 264 -5.90 -11.24 15.09
N TYR A 265 -5.85 -11.59 13.81
CA TYR A 265 -4.69 -12.22 13.19
C TYR A 265 -3.97 -11.22 12.29
N VAL A 266 -2.66 -11.09 12.42
CA VAL A 266 -1.86 -10.32 11.46
C VAL A 266 -1.63 -11.17 10.20
N ILE A 267 -1.91 -10.58 9.03
CA ILE A 267 -1.94 -11.30 7.75
C ILE A 267 -0.72 -10.96 6.90
N GLU A 268 -0.40 -9.66 6.78
CA GLU A 268 0.76 -9.21 6.00
C GLU A 268 1.24 -7.84 6.45
N CYS A 269 2.47 -7.53 6.07
CA CYS A 269 3.05 -6.22 6.22
C CYS A 269 3.27 -5.59 4.84
N ASN A 270 2.88 -4.34 4.73
CA ASN A 270 3.23 -3.46 3.64
C ASN A 270 4.18 -2.38 4.21
N PRO A 271 5.51 -2.51 4.07
CA PRO A 271 6.48 -1.58 4.68
C PRO A 271 6.55 -0.26 3.90
N ARG A 272 5.40 0.36 3.71
CA ARG A 272 5.14 1.58 2.95
C ARG A 272 3.80 2.19 3.37
N PRO A 273 3.46 3.43 2.94
CA PRO A 273 2.15 4.02 3.23
C PRO A 273 1.00 3.25 2.58
N SER A 274 -0.16 3.37 3.22
CA SER A 274 -1.44 2.84 2.78
C SER A 274 -2.58 3.82 3.03
N ALA A 275 -3.81 3.38 2.85
CA ALA A 275 -5.01 4.20 3.02
C ALA A 275 -5.18 4.77 4.44
N GLY A 276 -4.55 4.20 5.46
CA GLY A 276 -4.59 4.75 6.82
C GLY A 276 -4.01 6.16 6.94
N LEU A 277 -3.07 6.53 6.07
CA LEU A 277 -2.60 7.91 5.96
C LEU A 277 -3.74 8.89 5.64
N MET A 278 -4.71 8.47 4.83
CA MET A 278 -5.81 9.33 4.39
C MET A 278 -6.79 9.67 5.53
N VAL A 279 -6.91 8.81 6.52
CA VAL A 279 -7.77 9.02 7.70
C VAL A 279 -7.05 9.64 8.90
N MET A 280 -5.73 9.81 8.82
CA MET A 280 -4.92 10.48 9.84
C MET A 280 -5.08 12.00 9.73
N PRO A 281 -5.24 12.78 10.83
CA PRO A 281 -5.24 14.24 10.79
C PRO A 281 -3.95 14.85 10.24
N ASP A 282 -4.02 16.01 9.57
CA ASP A 282 -2.87 16.67 8.94
C ASP A 282 -1.75 16.99 9.93
N ALA A 283 -2.09 17.64 11.06
CA ALA A 283 -1.12 18.01 12.09
C ALA A 283 -0.45 16.78 12.73
N MET A 284 -1.19 15.68 12.85
CA MET A 284 -0.66 14.43 13.38
C MET A 284 0.34 13.79 12.40
N PHE A 285 -0.01 13.75 11.12
CA PHE A 285 0.88 13.23 10.06
C PHE A 285 2.16 14.07 9.97
N ASP A 286 2.03 15.40 9.93
CA ASP A 286 3.17 16.31 9.89
C ASP A 286 4.11 16.14 11.09
N ALA A 287 3.56 16.13 12.30
CA ALA A 287 4.35 15.94 13.53
C ALA A 287 5.06 14.58 13.52
N ALA A 288 4.37 13.52 13.07
CA ALA A 288 4.94 12.18 13.03
C ALA A 288 6.10 12.09 12.01
N ILE A 289 5.90 12.59 10.78
CA ILE A 289 6.95 12.53 9.73
C ILE A 289 8.22 13.29 10.14
N ARG A 290 8.08 14.40 10.87
CA ARG A 290 9.23 15.20 11.34
C ARG A 290 9.85 14.69 12.63
N ASP A 291 9.33 13.62 13.22
CA ASP A 291 9.64 13.16 14.59
C ASP A 291 9.49 14.27 15.64
N ALA A 292 8.52 15.16 15.39
CA ALA A 292 8.18 16.25 16.32
C ALA A 292 7.04 15.84 17.29
N SER A 293 6.70 14.56 17.32
CA SER A 293 5.67 14.03 18.19
C SER A 293 6.18 13.87 19.63
N PRO A 294 5.30 14.00 20.63
CA PRO A 294 5.63 13.74 22.02
C PRO A 294 6.06 12.27 22.21
N GLN A 295 6.60 11.93 23.38
CA GLN A 295 7.01 10.56 23.69
C GLN A 295 5.88 9.53 23.57
N ALA A 296 4.61 9.95 23.71
CA ALA A 296 3.45 9.11 23.50
C ALA A 296 3.08 8.98 22.00
N THR A 297 2.68 7.80 21.59
CA THR A 297 2.15 7.57 20.22
C THR A 297 0.87 8.37 20.01
N LEU A 298 0.80 9.16 18.94
CA LEU A 298 -0.43 9.82 18.49
C LEU A 298 -1.33 8.76 17.83
N VAL A 299 -2.61 8.70 18.22
CA VAL A 299 -3.59 7.76 17.64
C VAL A 299 -4.67 8.54 16.92
N ALA A 300 -4.93 8.18 15.66
CA ALA A 300 -5.97 8.81 14.86
C ALA A 300 -7.37 8.57 15.49
N PRO A 301 -8.22 9.61 15.58
CA PRO A 301 -9.57 9.46 16.13
C PRO A 301 -10.43 8.57 15.25
N ALA A 302 -11.39 7.86 15.87
CA ALA A 302 -12.39 7.08 15.14
C ALA A 302 -13.36 7.97 14.35
N GLY A 303 -14.00 7.40 13.33
CA GLY A 303 -15.09 8.03 12.58
C GLY A 303 -14.64 8.97 11.46
N THR A 304 -13.34 9.12 11.22
CA THR A 304 -12.87 9.85 10.02
C THR A 304 -13.11 8.97 8.79
N ARG A 305 -13.90 9.49 7.84
CA ARG A 305 -14.21 8.76 6.59
C ARG A 305 -13.57 9.45 5.38
N ARG A 306 -13.21 8.63 4.39
CA ARG A 306 -12.73 9.05 3.07
C ARG A 306 -13.32 8.12 2.01
N LYS A 307 -13.52 8.63 0.80
CA LYS A 307 -14.06 7.85 -0.30
C LYS A 307 -13.36 8.12 -1.63
N LEU A 308 -13.54 7.19 -2.56
CA LEU A 308 -13.12 7.27 -3.96
C LEU A 308 -14.38 7.31 -4.83
N SER A 309 -14.94 8.50 -5.08
CA SER A 309 -16.24 8.66 -5.75
C SER A 309 -16.29 8.05 -7.15
N LEU A 310 -15.22 8.16 -7.95
CA LEU A 310 -15.19 7.53 -9.27
C LEU A 310 -15.22 5.99 -9.19
N ALA A 311 -14.59 5.42 -8.16
CA ALA A 311 -14.64 3.98 -7.94
C ALA A 311 -16.04 3.53 -7.48
N LEU A 312 -16.71 4.31 -6.61
CA LEU A 312 -18.09 4.08 -6.20
C LEU A 312 -19.06 4.11 -7.41
N ILE A 313 -18.92 5.11 -8.28
CA ILE A 313 -19.73 5.22 -9.50
C ILE A 313 -19.51 3.99 -10.40
N ARG A 314 -18.24 3.63 -10.66
CA ARG A 314 -17.91 2.45 -11.45
C ARG A 314 -18.50 1.18 -10.84
N ASN A 315 -18.33 0.99 -9.53
CA ASN A 315 -18.82 -0.20 -8.82
C ASN A 315 -20.35 -0.30 -8.90
N ALA A 316 -21.07 0.82 -8.70
CA ALA A 316 -22.53 0.86 -8.83
C ALA A 316 -23.02 0.49 -10.26
N LEU A 317 -22.27 0.88 -11.29
CA LEU A 317 -22.61 0.57 -12.68
C LEU A 317 -22.32 -0.89 -13.05
N VAL A 318 -21.26 -1.47 -12.52
CA VAL A 318 -20.82 -2.83 -12.84
C VAL A 318 -21.54 -3.88 -11.98
N HIS A 319 -21.70 -3.62 -10.68
CA HIS A 319 -22.27 -4.53 -9.69
C HIS A 319 -23.63 -4.05 -9.21
N ARG A 320 -24.69 -4.39 -10.00
CA ARG A 320 -26.06 -3.91 -9.74
C ARG A 320 -26.61 -4.27 -8.35
N ARG A 321 -26.15 -5.38 -7.76
CA ARG A 321 -26.57 -5.80 -6.41
C ARG A 321 -26.06 -4.85 -5.32
N GLU A 322 -24.90 -4.26 -5.53
CA GLU A 322 -24.25 -3.31 -4.61
C GLU A 322 -24.55 -1.84 -4.95
N ALA A 323 -25.31 -1.59 -6.01
CA ALA A 323 -25.55 -0.24 -6.54
C ALA A 323 -26.18 0.67 -5.49
N ALA A 324 -27.15 0.20 -4.71
CA ALA A 324 -27.81 1.00 -3.67
C ALA A 324 -26.84 1.45 -2.58
N GLU A 325 -25.97 0.57 -2.10
CA GLU A 325 -24.95 0.89 -1.07
C GLU A 325 -23.90 1.86 -1.61
N ASN A 326 -23.42 1.62 -2.84
CA ASN A 326 -22.45 2.51 -3.49
C ASN A 326 -23.04 3.92 -3.72
N LEU A 327 -24.29 4.02 -4.15
CA LEU A 327 -24.98 5.30 -4.31
C LEU A 327 -25.23 5.99 -2.96
N ALA A 328 -25.62 5.25 -1.93
CA ALA A 328 -25.76 5.79 -0.58
C ALA A 328 -24.44 6.37 -0.07
N ALA A 329 -23.32 5.65 -0.26
CA ALA A 329 -21.98 6.13 0.10
C ALA A 329 -21.57 7.36 -0.72
N LEU A 330 -21.92 7.41 -2.01
CA LEU A 330 -21.63 8.55 -2.87
C LEU A 330 -22.36 9.82 -2.39
N LEU A 331 -23.61 9.69 -1.95
CA LEU A 331 -24.44 10.79 -1.47
C LEU A 331 -24.06 11.27 -0.05
N ARG A 332 -23.32 10.49 0.72
CA ARG A 332 -22.79 10.94 2.02
C ARG A 332 -21.83 12.11 1.82
N ARG A 333 -21.80 13.02 2.79
CA ARG A 333 -20.89 14.18 2.80
C ARG A 333 -19.45 13.84 3.20
N ASP A 334 -19.06 12.58 3.09
CA ASP A 334 -17.67 12.15 3.37
C ASP A 334 -16.73 12.78 2.32
N PRO A 335 -15.57 13.33 2.72
CA PRO A 335 -14.62 13.91 1.79
C PRO A 335 -14.10 12.88 0.78
N ASP A 336 -14.11 13.26 -0.49
CA ASP A 336 -13.48 12.48 -1.57
C ASP A 336 -11.98 12.77 -1.63
N ILE A 337 -11.20 11.74 -1.95
CA ILE A 337 -9.73 11.86 -1.99
C ILE A 337 -9.27 12.66 -3.20
N TYR A 338 -9.91 12.52 -4.36
CA TYR A 338 -9.51 13.27 -5.56
C TYR A 338 -10.33 14.55 -5.74
N ALA A 339 -11.61 14.54 -5.37
CA ALA A 339 -12.50 15.67 -5.51
C ALA A 339 -12.49 16.57 -4.25
N ASP A 340 -11.32 16.99 -3.79
CA ASP A 340 -11.22 18.01 -2.75
C ASP A 340 -11.59 19.39 -3.34
N PRO A 341 -12.64 20.10 -2.85
CA PRO A 341 -13.04 21.42 -3.36
C PRO A 341 -11.92 22.47 -3.31
N ARG A 342 -10.94 22.27 -2.44
CA ARG A 342 -9.78 23.15 -2.30
C ARG A 342 -8.65 22.83 -3.27
N ASP A 343 -8.71 21.68 -3.96
CA ASP A 343 -7.64 21.18 -4.84
C ASP A 343 -8.21 20.18 -5.87
N LEU A 344 -8.99 20.70 -6.82
CA LEU A 344 -9.78 19.90 -7.78
C LEU A 344 -8.97 19.37 -8.98
N ILE A 345 -7.81 19.97 -9.27
CA ILE A 345 -7.01 19.60 -10.46
C ILE A 345 -6.64 18.12 -10.47
N PRO A 346 -6.24 17.48 -9.35
CA PRO A 346 -5.96 16.05 -9.31
C PRO A 346 -7.10 15.15 -9.80
N LEU A 347 -8.37 15.54 -9.59
CA LEU A 347 -9.51 14.79 -10.10
C LEU A 347 -9.54 14.72 -11.62
N LEU A 348 -9.24 15.82 -12.30
CA LEU A 348 -9.18 15.86 -13.78
C LEU A 348 -8.03 14.97 -14.29
N TRP A 349 -6.88 15.07 -13.65
CA TRP A 349 -5.71 14.26 -14.01
C TRP A 349 -5.88 12.78 -13.67
N GLN A 350 -6.71 12.43 -12.69
CA GLN A 350 -7.08 11.03 -12.43
C GLN A 350 -7.78 10.42 -13.66
N LEU A 351 -8.68 11.15 -14.30
CA LEU A 351 -9.36 10.68 -15.52
C LEU A 351 -8.35 10.48 -16.66
N VAL A 352 -7.38 11.42 -16.80
CA VAL A 352 -6.30 11.29 -17.79
C VAL A 352 -5.40 10.10 -17.46
N ALA A 353 -5.04 9.91 -16.19
CA ALA A 353 -4.20 8.80 -15.74
C ALA A 353 -4.84 7.43 -16.04
N TYR A 354 -6.15 7.30 -15.91
CA TYR A 354 -6.87 6.07 -16.29
C TYR A 354 -6.76 5.74 -17.79
N SER A 355 -6.43 6.70 -18.65
CA SER A 355 -6.12 6.41 -20.06
C SER A 355 -4.94 5.46 -20.23
N ARG A 356 -4.01 5.41 -19.26
CA ARG A 356 -2.90 4.41 -19.24
C ARG A 356 -3.44 3.00 -19.05
N VAL A 357 -4.34 2.82 -18.08
CA VAL A 357 -5.01 1.53 -17.83
C VAL A 357 -5.74 1.08 -19.07
N LEU A 358 -6.46 1.99 -19.74
CA LEU A 358 -7.15 1.69 -21.00
C LEU A 358 -6.18 1.30 -22.12
N ARG A 359 -5.06 2.03 -22.27
CA ARG A 359 -4.01 1.69 -23.26
C ARG A 359 -3.35 0.35 -22.97
N TYR A 360 -3.04 0.08 -21.72
CA TYR A 360 -2.54 -1.23 -21.28
C TYR A 360 -3.54 -2.35 -21.65
N ARG A 361 -4.82 -2.16 -21.35
CA ARG A 361 -5.89 -3.08 -21.70
C ARG A 361 -6.01 -3.34 -23.21
N LEU A 362 -5.89 -2.30 -24.01
CA LEU A 362 -5.95 -2.43 -25.47
C LEU A 362 -4.74 -3.19 -26.06
N ARG A 363 -3.56 -3.03 -25.44
CA ARG A 363 -2.33 -3.77 -25.81
C ARG A 363 -2.39 -5.24 -25.35
N HIS A 364 -2.98 -5.50 -24.19
CA HIS A 364 -3.03 -6.80 -23.55
C HIS A 364 -4.46 -7.34 -23.49
N ARG A 365 -5.14 -7.46 -24.65
CA ARG A 365 -6.57 -7.83 -24.76
C ARG A 365 -6.97 -9.16 -24.12
N ARG A 366 -6.00 -10.03 -23.77
CA ARG A 366 -6.22 -11.34 -23.14
C ARG A 366 -6.06 -11.33 -21.62
N VAL A 367 -5.74 -10.19 -21.03
CA VAL A 367 -5.46 -10.06 -19.61
C VAL A 367 -6.76 -10.00 -18.81
N ARG A 368 -6.85 -10.79 -17.72
CA ARG A 368 -8.01 -10.82 -16.82
C ARG A 368 -8.24 -9.45 -16.17
N ARG A 369 -9.46 -9.19 -15.68
CA ARG A 369 -9.88 -7.88 -15.12
C ARG A 369 -8.99 -7.37 -13.99
N THR A 370 -8.50 -8.27 -13.14
CA THR A 370 -7.56 -8.00 -12.02
C THR A 370 -6.22 -7.46 -12.49
N ASP A 371 -5.74 -7.89 -13.65
CA ASP A 371 -4.45 -7.49 -14.22
C ASP A 371 -4.44 -6.05 -14.76
N LEU A 372 -5.61 -5.40 -14.85
CA LEU A 372 -5.72 -4.00 -15.28
C LEU A 372 -5.19 -3.00 -14.26
N MET A 373 -5.36 -3.31 -12.97
CA MET A 373 -4.78 -2.49 -11.90
C MET A 373 -3.27 -2.71 -11.82
N GLN A 374 -2.79 -3.92 -12.12
CA GLN A 374 -1.34 -4.16 -12.26
C GLN A 374 -0.71 -3.22 -13.28
N GLY A 375 -1.28 -3.07 -14.48
CA GLY A 375 -0.75 -2.16 -15.49
C GLY A 375 -0.68 -0.68 -15.08
N TYR A 376 -1.30 -0.31 -13.96
CA TYR A 376 -1.15 1.01 -13.35
C TYR A 376 0.02 1.09 -12.37
N PHE A 377 0.51 -0.07 -11.87
CA PHE A 377 1.55 -0.16 -10.83
C PHE A 377 2.79 -0.94 -11.27
N ASP A 378 2.75 -1.71 -12.37
CA ASP A 378 3.83 -2.62 -12.78
C ASP A 378 5.20 -1.95 -12.86
N ASP A 379 5.22 -0.68 -13.27
CA ASP A 379 6.44 0.11 -13.46
C ASP A 379 7.07 0.62 -12.14
N ILE A 380 6.35 0.54 -11.03
CA ILE A 380 6.81 0.97 -9.71
C ILE A 380 6.80 -0.16 -8.65
N CYS A 381 6.51 -1.39 -9.07
CA CYS A 381 6.45 -2.55 -8.19
C CYS A 381 7.77 -3.31 -8.13
N TRP A 382 7.95 -4.04 -7.03
CA TRP A 382 9.05 -4.98 -6.87
C TRP A 382 8.48 -6.39 -6.61
N ASP A 383 9.04 -7.40 -7.28
CA ASP A 383 8.55 -8.79 -7.29
C ASP A 383 9.47 -9.76 -6.53
N GLY A 384 10.43 -9.24 -5.77
CA GLY A 384 11.45 -10.05 -5.07
C GLY A 384 12.71 -10.31 -5.91
N ALA A 385 12.76 -9.85 -7.16
CA ALA A 385 13.95 -10.04 -8.00
C ALA A 385 15.13 -9.18 -7.49
N ALA A 386 16.35 -9.64 -7.79
CA ALA A 386 17.55 -8.90 -7.46
C ALA A 386 17.54 -7.52 -8.18
N ILE A 387 17.72 -6.44 -7.42
CA ILE A 387 17.93 -5.09 -7.93
C ILE A 387 19.43 -4.93 -8.20
N VAL A 388 19.79 -4.76 -9.45
CA VAL A 388 21.18 -4.62 -9.93
C VAL A 388 21.58 -3.16 -9.99
#